data_bf085976f26ead347183a84d002c3c68
#
_entry.id   bf085976f26ead347183a84d002c3c68
#
_cell.length_a   1.000
_cell.length_b   1.000
_cell.length_c   1.000
_cell.angle_alpha   90.00
_cell.angle_beta   90.00
_cell.angle_gamma   90.00
#
_symmetry.space_group_name_H-M   'P 1'
#
loop_
_entity.id
_entity.type
_entity.pdbx_description
1 polymer ?
#
loop_
_entity_poly.entity_id
_entity_poly.type
_entity_poly.pdbx_seq_one_letter_code
_entity_poly.pdbx_strand_id
1 'polypeptide(L)' 'MGKLFDYCMTGNWEETQRIDLYKKVGKAVQDGEISEAQLKKINKILNKK' A
#
# COMPACT_ATOMS: atom_id res chain seq x y z
N MET A 1 -12.63 -6.05 3.48
CA MET A 1 -12.06 -5.64 2.36
C MET A 1 -10.78 -4.85 2.34
N GLY A 2 -9.90 -5.01 3.25
CA GLY A 2 -8.62 -4.34 3.24
C GLY A 2 -7.49 -5.26 2.85
N LYS A 3 -7.71 -6.14 1.86
CA LYS A 3 -6.68 -7.10 1.49
C LYS A 3 -5.41 -6.42 1.00
N LEU A 4 -5.55 -5.39 0.20
CA LEU A 4 -4.39 -4.66 -0.27
C LEU A 4 -3.69 -3.95 0.87
N PHE A 5 -4.47 -3.30 1.73
CA PHE A 5 -3.92 -2.62 2.89
C PHE A 5 -3.20 -3.60 3.81
N ASP A 6 -3.86 -4.71 4.09
CA ASP A 6 -3.27 -5.74 4.95
C ASP A 6 -1.98 -6.29 4.35
N TYR A 7 -1.98 -6.55 3.06
CA TYR A 7 -0.80 -7.07 2.38
C TYR A 7 0.36 -6.08 2.47
N CYS A 8 0.09 -4.81 2.26
CA CYS A 8 1.11 -3.78 2.38
C CYS A 8 1.64 -3.69 3.81
N MET A 9 0.75 -3.83 4.79
CA MET A 9 1.13 -3.69 6.20
C MET A 9 1.97 -4.85 6.71
N THR A 10 1.85 -6.02 6.09
CA THR A 10 2.68 -7.16 6.51
C THR A 10 4.14 -6.96 6.17
N GLY A 11 4.42 -6.16 5.14
CA GLY A 11 5.78 -5.95 4.69
C GLY A 11 6.39 -7.20 4.05
N ASN A 12 5.56 -8.18 3.76
CA ASN A 12 6.02 -9.48 3.28
C ASN A 12 6.01 -9.53 1.74
N TRP A 13 6.55 -8.50 1.14
CA TRP A 13 6.63 -8.38 -0.31
C TRP A 13 8.05 -7.99 -0.69
N GLU A 14 8.44 -8.34 -1.91
CA GLU A 14 9.78 -8.06 -2.39
C GLU A 14 9.89 -6.64 -2.94
N GLU A 15 11.12 -6.16 -3.06
CA GLU A 15 11.37 -4.81 -3.57
C GLU A 15 10.81 -4.61 -4.97
N THR A 16 10.87 -5.65 -5.79
CA THR A 16 10.33 -5.57 -7.14
C THR A 16 8.81 -5.37 -7.13
N GLN A 17 8.17 -5.88 -6.10
CA GLN A 17 6.73 -5.73 -5.94
C GLN A 17 6.34 -4.37 -5.38
N ARG A 18 7.30 -3.66 -4.80
CA ARG A 18 7.03 -2.36 -4.21
C ARG A 18 6.46 -1.36 -5.21
N ILE A 19 7.05 -1.31 -6.39
CA ILE A 19 6.58 -0.40 -7.43
C ILE A 19 5.15 -0.74 -7.84
N ASP A 20 4.87 -2.03 -7.98
CA ASP A 20 3.53 -2.50 -8.28
C ASP A 20 2.55 -2.10 -7.20
N LEU A 21 2.98 -2.23 -5.93
CA LEU A 21 2.13 -1.86 -4.81
C LEU A 21 1.83 -0.37 -4.79
N TYR A 22 2.80 0.46 -5.14
CA TYR A 22 2.57 1.89 -5.24
C TYR A 22 1.47 2.21 -6.24
N LYS A 23 1.51 1.55 -7.38
CA LYS A 23 0.50 1.76 -8.41
C LYS A 23 -0.88 1.30 -7.94
N LYS A 24 -0.93 0.13 -7.31
CA LYS A 24 -2.19 -0.42 -6.81
C LYS A 24 -2.77 0.45 -5.70
N VAL A 25 -1.91 0.90 -4.80
CA VAL A 25 -2.34 1.76 -3.70
C VAL A 25 -2.86 3.09 -4.23
N GLY A 26 -2.16 3.67 -5.19
CA GLY A 26 -2.61 4.92 -5.80
C GLY A 26 -4.00 4.79 -6.41
N LYS A 27 -4.23 3.69 -7.11
CA LYS A 27 -5.54 3.44 -7.70
C LYS A 27 -6.60 3.21 -6.63
N ALA A 28 -6.25 2.50 -5.58
CA ALA A 28 -7.17 2.24 -4.49
C ALA A 28 -7.59 3.53 -3.79
N VAL A 29 -6.65 4.46 -3.65
CA VAL A 29 -6.95 5.77 -3.08
C VAL A 29 -7.91 6.52 -3.98
N GLN A 30 -7.68 6.47 -5.29
CA GLN A 30 -8.57 7.11 -6.26
C GLN A 30 -9.97 6.54 -6.20
N ASP A 31 -10.07 5.24 -6.01
CA ASP A 31 -11.36 4.55 -5.93
C ASP A 31 -12.04 4.71 -4.57
N GLY A 32 -11.34 5.28 -3.61
CA GLY A 32 -11.88 5.45 -2.28
C GLY A 32 -11.77 4.23 -1.40
N GLU A 33 -11.03 3.23 -1.82
CA GLU A 33 -10.86 2.01 -1.02
C GLU A 33 -9.87 2.19 0.10
N ILE A 34 -8.92 3.11 -0.07
CA ILE A 34 -7.91 3.41 0.94
C ILE A 34 -8.01 4.88 1.30
N SER A 35 -8.12 5.17 2.59
CA SER A 35 -8.19 6.54 3.07
C SER A 35 -6.79 7.14 3.19
N GLU A 36 -6.74 8.47 3.38
CA GLU A 36 -5.46 9.15 3.53
C GLU A 36 -4.68 8.65 4.74
N ALA A 37 -5.38 8.37 5.81
CA ALA A 37 -4.74 7.85 7.02
C ALA A 37 -4.08 6.50 6.75
N GLN A 38 -4.77 5.64 6.01
CA GLN A 38 -4.24 4.35 5.63
C GLN A 38 -3.09 4.50 4.66
N LEU A 39 -3.19 5.45 3.74
CA LEU A 39 -2.13 5.72 2.79
C LEU A 39 -0.85 6.13 3.49
N LYS A 40 -0.95 6.94 4.53
CA LYS A 40 0.21 7.35 5.30
C LYS A 40 0.91 6.16 5.94
N LYS A 41 0.14 5.24 6.49
CA LYS A 41 0.69 4.03 7.09
C LYS A 41 1.38 3.16 6.06
N ILE A 42 0.74 3.01 4.90
CA ILE A 42 1.31 2.21 3.81
C ILE A 42 2.62 2.82 3.33
N ASN A 43 2.63 4.14 3.13
CA ASN A 43 3.84 4.84 2.68
C ASN A 43 4.99 4.65 3.65
N LYS A 44 4.69 4.65 4.93
CA LYS A 44 5.71 4.46 5.94
C LYS A 44 6.41 3.12 5.77
N ILE A 45 5.63 2.09 5.50
CA ILE A 45 6.18 0.76 5.32
C ILE A 45 6.89 0.61 3.99
N LEU A 46 6.31 1.16 2.94
CA LEU A 46 6.90 1.09 1.60
C LEU A 46 8.23 1.83 1.54
N ASN A 47 8.34 2.94 2.25
CA ASN A 47 9.56 3.74 2.25
C ASN A 47 10.63 3.17 3.19
N LYS A 48 10.23 2.32 4.10
CA LYS A 48 11.16 1.76 5.07
C LYS A 48 12.07 0.72 4.44
N LYS A 49 11.65 0.11 3.39
CA LYS A 49 12.45 -0.86 2.66
C LYS A 49 13.08 -0.22 1.45
#